data_f3d688efaee4fb0f412971e1b3116fda
#
_entry.id   f3d688efaee4fb0f412971e1b3116fda
#
_cell.length_a   1.000
_cell.length_b   1.000
_cell.length_c   1.000
_cell.angle_alpha   90.00
_cell.angle_beta   90.00
_cell.angle_gamma   90.00
#
_symmetry.space_group_name_H-M   'P 1'
#
loop_
_entity.id
_entity.type
_entity.pdbx_description
1 polymer ?
#
loop_
_entity_poly.entity_id
_entity_poly.type
_entity_poly.pdbx_seq_one_letter_code
_entity_poly.pdbx_strand_id
1 'polypeptide(L)'
;MVCTLPVHSSMVLAVGDIGSTIIWTASSPQMQSAAESVHFIEGGQWREELVGTNALALSLKTQQSSCVFSNEHFMSSIHDWVCYAAPIIDPYSKQVLGVIDLSTLWQKHNSLGLLAAERCASIIQSALMEHQKQQLFIRAFSVPQILFNGKILVLIPRQIEILTILALCPQGLSLDTL
;
A
#
# COMPACT_ATOMS: atom_id res chain seq x y z
N MET A 1 3.56 10.23 10.98
CA MET A 1 3.57 11.47 10.17
C MET A 1 2.28 11.50 9.39
N VAL A 2 1.29 12.35 9.75
CA VAL A 2 0.01 12.46 9.03
C VAL A 2 0.31 13.24 7.74
N CYS A 3 0.14 12.59 6.58
CA CYS A 3 0.26 13.27 5.28
C CYS A 3 -0.99 14.13 5.10
N THR A 4 -0.88 15.42 5.41
CA THR A 4 -1.93 16.39 5.10
C THR A 4 -1.63 17.01 3.73
N LEU A 5 -2.56 16.83 2.79
CA LEU A 5 -2.48 17.54 1.52
C LEU A 5 -2.60 19.06 1.76
N PRO A 6 -1.86 19.88 1.00
CA PRO A 6 -2.03 21.34 1.05
C PRO A 6 -3.49 21.73 0.77
N VAL A 7 -4.00 22.70 1.51
CA VAL A 7 -5.39 23.18 1.38
C VAL A 7 -5.76 23.58 -0.05
N HIS A 8 -4.79 23.94 -0.86
CA HIS A 8 -4.97 24.32 -2.27
C HIS A 8 -4.65 23.21 -3.28
N SER A 9 -4.35 21.99 -2.83
CA SER A 9 -4.17 20.88 -3.76
C SER A 9 -5.53 20.48 -4.33
N SER A 10 -5.63 20.32 -5.64
CA SER A 10 -6.85 19.81 -6.30
C SER A 10 -6.70 18.31 -6.53
N MET A 11 -6.28 17.57 -5.53
CA MET A 11 -5.94 16.14 -5.64
C MET A 11 -6.60 15.32 -4.55
N VAL A 12 -6.85 14.05 -4.88
CA VAL A 12 -7.18 12.99 -3.94
C VAL A 12 -6.07 11.97 -3.98
N LEU A 13 -5.60 11.54 -2.81
CA LEU A 13 -4.74 10.36 -2.67
C LEU A 13 -5.58 9.21 -2.14
N ALA A 14 -5.37 8.03 -2.67
CA ALA A 14 -5.97 6.81 -2.17
C ALA A 14 -4.94 5.69 -2.08
N VAL A 15 -5.05 4.86 -1.07
CA VAL A 15 -4.32 3.59 -0.98
C VAL A 15 -5.35 2.47 -1.08
N GLY A 16 -5.16 1.58 -2.03
CA GLY A 16 -5.97 0.39 -2.23
C GLY A 16 -5.22 -0.89 -1.85
N ASP A 17 -5.95 -1.88 -1.37
CA ASP A 17 -5.43 -3.23 -1.17
C ASP A 17 -5.28 -3.99 -2.49
N ILE A 18 -4.81 -5.24 -2.43
CA ILE A 18 -4.65 -6.11 -3.61
C ILE A 18 -5.99 -6.46 -4.30
N GLY A 19 -7.12 -6.26 -3.64
CA GLY A 19 -8.47 -6.42 -4.18
C GLY A 19 -9.07 -5.14 -4.74
N SER A 20 -8.28 -4.07 -4.88
CA SER A 20 -8.73 -2.73 -5.29
C SER A 20 -9.78 -2.13 -4.36
N THR A 21 -9.79 -2.50 -3.08
CA THR A 21 -10.59 -1.83 -2.06
C THR A 21 -9.79 -0.69 -1.47
N ILE A 22 -10.34 0.51 -1.47
CA ILE A 22 -9.68 1.68 -0.88
C ILE A 22 -9.65 1.52 0.65
N ILE A 23 -8.45 1.50 1.22
CA ILE A 23 -8.22 1.35 2.67
C ILE A 23 -7.87 2.66 3.35
N TRP A 24 -7.50 3.68 2.60
CA TRP A 24 -7.18 5.00 3.11
C TRP A 24 -7.30 6.05 2.01
N THR A 25 -7.80 7.24 2.37
CA THR A 25 -7.84 8.40 1.49
C THR A 25 -7.40 9.67 2.19
N ALA A 26 -6.86 10.60 1.40
CA ALA A 26 -6.67 11.99 1.78
C ALA A 26 -7.06 12.88 0.61
N SER A 27 -7.95 13.83 0.85
CA SER A 27 -8.38 14.78 -0.17
C SER A 27 -8.27 16.21 0.33
N SER A 28 -8.09 17.15 -0.61
CA SER A 28 -8.31 18.54 -0.29
C SER A 28 -9.81 18.82 -0.11
N PRO A 29 -10.20 19.84 0.66
CA PRO A 29 -11.61 20.17 0.87
C PRO A 29 -12.40 20.35 -0.43
N GLN A 30 -11.76 20.88 -1.49
CA GLN A 30 -12.38 21.07 -2.80
C GLN A 30 -12.68 19.75 -3.53
N MET A 31 -11.88 18.71 -3.26
CA MET A 31 -12.02 17.41 -3.92
C MET A 31 -12.84 16.41 -3.13
N GLN A 32 -13.12 16.68 -1.85
CA GLN A 32 -13.82 15.73 -0.98
C GLN A 32 -15.20 15.36 -1.52
N SER A 33 -16.05 16.34 -1.81
CA SER A 33 -17.40 16.09 -2.35
C SER A 33 -17.36 15.38 -3.70
N ALA A 34 -16.39 15.69 -4.55
CA ALA A 34 -16.22 15.02 -5.83
C ALA A 34 -15.82 13.55 -5.64
N ALA A 35 -14.91 13.26 -4.72
CA ALA A 35 -14.53 11.90 -4.39
C ALA A 35 -15.69 11.09 -3.77
N GLU A 36 -16.43 11.69 -2.85
CA GLU A 36 -17.62 11.09 -2.24
C GLU A 36 -18.70 10.75 -3.29
N SER A 37 -18.93 11.64 -4.27
CA SER A 37 -19.94 11.44 -5.31
C SER A 37 -19.69 10.25 -6.23
N VAL A 38 -18.43 9.81 -6.35
CA VAL A 38 -18.03 8.65 -7.15
C VAL A 38 -17.58 7.47 -6.29
N HIS A 39 -17.81 7.53 -4.97
CA HIS A 39 -17.39 6.50 -3.99
C HIS A 39 -15.87 6.24 -3.98
N PHE A 40 -15.08 7.27 -4.30
CA PHE A 40 -13.61 7.22 -4.18
C PHE A 40 -13.19 7.58 -2.74
N ILE A 41 -13.64 6.74 -1.80
CA ILE A 41 -13.52 6.88 -0.35
C ILE A 41 -13.12 5.56 0.28
N GLU A 42 -12.76 5.55 1.55
CA GLU A 42 -12.46 4.34 2.32
C GLU A 42 -13.63 3.34 2.25
N GLY A 43 -13.33 2.08 1.96
CA GLY A 43 -14.30 1.01 1.72
C GLY A 43 -14.81 0.93 0.28
N GLY A 44 -14.55 1.92 -0.57
CA GLY A 44 -14.90 1.90 -1.99
C GLY A 44 -14.18 0.76 -2.73
N GLN A 45 -14.93 0.01 -3.56
CA GLN A 45 -14.41 -1.10 -4.33
C GLN A 45 -14.22 -0.72 -5.79
N TRP A 46 -12.96 -0.74 -6.24
CA TRP A 46 -12.54 -0.28 -7.57
C TRP A 46 -12.02 -1.40 -8.45
N ARG A 47 -12.50 -2.64 -8.23
CA ARG A 47 -12.17 -3.79 -9.09
C ARG A 47 -12.68 -3.61 -10.50
N GLU A 48 -11.92 -4.06 -11.48
CA GLU A 48 -12.27 -3.96 -12.91
C GLU A 48 -13.64 -4.58 -13.22
N GLU A 49 -14.03 -5.66 -12.53
CA GLU A 49 -15.30 -6.35 -12.72
C GLU A 49 -16.51 -5.51 -12.25
N LEU A 50 -16.29 -4.55 -11.36
CA LEU A 50 -17.37 -3.71 -10.81
C LEU A 50 -17.47 -2.35 -11.50
N VAL A 51 -16.33 -1.70 -11.75
CA VAL A 51 -16.28 -0.32 -12.24
C VAL A 51 -15.64 -0.20 -13.62
N GLY A 52 -15.17 -1.32 -14.18
CA GLY A 52 -14.46 -1.33 -15.44
C GLY A 52 -13.06 -0.73 -15.35
N THR A 53 -12.49 -0.38 -16.50
CA THR A 53 -11.13 0.15 -16.59
C THR A 53 -10.94 1.38 -15.72
N ASN A 54 -9.97 1.30 -14.81
CA ASN A 54 -9.53 2.37 -13.92
C ASN A 54 -8.05 2.18 -13.55
N ALA A 55 -7.40 3.23 -13.05
CA ALA A 55 -5.95 3.20 -12.82
C ALA A 55 -5.53 2.24 -11.71
N LEU A 56 -6.33 2.11 -10.62
CA LEU A 56 -6.00 1.21 -9.51
C LEU A 56 -5.95 -0.24 -9.98
N ALA A 57 -7.07 -0.72 -10.58
CA ALA A 57 -7.16 -2.10 -11.05
C ALA A 57 -6.13 -2.39 -12.14
N LEU A 58 -5.90 -1.44 -13.07
CA LEU A 58 -4.92 -1.59 -14.13
C LEU A 58 -3.50 -1.72 -13.57
N SER A 59 -3.13 -0.87 -12.61
CA SER A 59 -1.82 -0.91 -11.96
C SER A 59 -1.57 -2.22 -11.21
N LEU A 60 -2.56 -2.71 -10.48
CA LEU A 60 -2.47 -4.01 -9.78
C LEU A 60 -2.33 -5.18 -10.76
N LYS A 61 -3.13 -5.19 -11.83
CA LYS A 61 -3.15 -6.24 -12.85
C LYS A 61 -1.85 -6.33 -13.64
N THR A 62 -1.31 -5.18 -14.03
CA THR A 62 -0.05 -5.10 -14.82
C THR A 62 1.19 -5.10 -13.96
N GLN A 63 1.05 -4.82 -12.66
CA GLN A 63 2.15 -4.58 -11.72
C GLN A 63 3.08 -3.43 -12.16
N GLN A 64 2.51 -2.47 -12.87
CA GLN A 64 3.19 -1.29 -13.39
C GLN A 64 2.40 -0.04 -13.03
N SER A 65 3.07 1.11 -13.00
CA SER A 65 2.38 2.38 -12.88
C SER A 65 1.52 2.63 -14.11
N SER A 66 0.35 3.20 -13.90
CA SER A 66 -0.65 3.44 -14.94
C SER A 66 -1.29 4.82 -14.79
N CYS A 67 -1.63 5.40 -15.92
CA CYS A 67 -2.45 6.60 -15.99
C CYS A 67 -3.70 6.26 -16.80
N VAL A 68 -4.87 6.62 -16.27
CA VAL A 68 -6.14 6.52 -16.98
C VAL A 68 -6.75 7.91 -17.04
N PHE A 69 -6.97 8.39 -18.24
CA PHE A 69 -7.35 9.78 -18.50
C PHE A 69 -8.77 9.88 -19.05
N SER A 70 -9.64 10.62 -18.35
CA SER A 70 -10.96 11.00 -18.85
C SER A 70 -11.75 9.80 -19.42
N ASN A 71 -12.08 9.83 -20.70
CA ASN A 71 -12.86 8.80 -21.40
C ASN A 71 -12.16 7.43 -21.54
N GLU A 72 -10.93 7.28 -21.10
CA GLU A 72 -10.27 5.97 -20.99
C GLU A 72 -10.85 5.16 -19.82
N HIS A 73 -11.47 5.84 -18.82
CA HIS A 73 -12.24 5.16 -17.81
C HIS A 73 -13.50 4.54 -18.41
N PHE A 74 -13.83 3.33 -17.98
CA PHE A 74 -15.06 2.68 -18.45
C PHE A 74 -16.33 3.38 -17.89
N MET A 75 -16.29 3.78 -16.62
CA MET A 75 -17.42 4.37 -15.93
C MET A 75 -17.56 5.87 -16.28
N SER A 76 -18.67 6.27 -16.88
CA SER A 76 -18.90 7.64 -17.35
C SER A 76 -18.91 8.70 -16.24
N SER A 77 -19.28 8.32 -15.01
CA SER A 77 -19.28 9.25 -13.86
C SER A 77 -17.89 9.73 -13.45
N ILE A 78 -16.82 9.10 -13.96
CA ILE A 78 -15.43 9.50 -13.71
C ILE A 78 -14.69 9.97 -14.96
N HIS A 79 -15.42 10.29 -16.03
CA HIS A 79 -14.82 10.89 -17.23
C HIS A 79 -14.22 12.29 -16.98
N ASP A 80 -14.62 12.96 -15.90
CA ASP A 80 -14.01 14.23 -15.51
C ASP A 80 -12.69 14.05 -14.73
N TRP A 81 -12.23 12.82 -14.54
CA TRP A 81 -11.06 12.52 -13.76
C TRP A 81 -9.85 12.09 -14.60
N VAL A 82 -8.67 12.32 -14.07
CA VAL A 82 -7.43 11.67 -14.45
C VAL A 82 -6.82 11.03 -13.20
N CYS A 83 -6.46 9.77 -13.31
CA CYS A 83 -5.97 8.95 -12.22
C CYS A 83 -4.56 8.43 -12.55
N TYR A 84 -3.64 8.53 -11.61
CA TYR A 84 -2.27 8.06 -11.71
C TYR A 84 -2.02 7.05 -10.60
N ALA A 85 -1.85 5.80 -10.94
CA ALA A 85 -1.65 4.74 -9.96
C ALA A 85 -0.27 4.11 -10.07
N ALA A 86 0.28 3.70 -8.94
CA ALA A 86 1.53 2.97 -8.88
C ALA A 86 1.42 1.81 -7.87
N PRO A 87 1.94 0.61 -8.19
CA PRO A 87 1.87 -0.53 -7.29
C PRO A 87 2.81 -0.33 -6.10
N ILE A 88 2.36 -0.74 -4.94
CA ILE A 88 3.16 -0.82 -3.72
C ILE A 88 3.71 -2.25 -3.65
N ILE A 89 5.00 -2.41 -3.82
CA ILE A 89 5.68 -3.71 -3.89
C ILE A 89 6.45 -3.95 -2.59
N ASP A 90 6.29 -5.12 -2.01
CA ASP A 90 7.09 -5.53 -0.87
C ASP A 90 8.57 -5.57 -1.25
N PRO A 91 9.44 -4.83 -0.54
CA PRO A 91 10.86 -4.76 -0.90
C PRO A 91 11.61 -6.08 -0.78
N TYR A 92 11.09 -7.05 0.03
CA TYR A 92 11.72 -8.35 0.27
C TYR A 92 11.12 -9.45 -0.59
N SER A 93 9.81 -9.67 -0.50
CA SER A 93 9.12 -10.74 -1.23
C SER A 93 8.89 -10.41 -2.70
N LYS A 94 8.98 -9.13 -3.09
CA LYS A 94 8.66 -8.61 -4.42
C LYS A 94 7.19 -8.81 -4.81
N GLN A 95 6.33 -9.13 -3.86
CA GLN A 95 4.90 -9.24 -4.10
C GLN A 95 4.23 -7.86 -4.04
N VAL A 96 3.17 -7.70 -4.82
CA VAL A 96 2.34 -6.49 -4.76
C VAL A 96 1.52 -6.55 -3.47
N LEU A 97 1.61 -5.50 -2.66
CA LEU A 97 0.86 -5.34 -1.40
C LEU A 97 -0.41 -4.51 -1.58
N GLY A 98 -0.44 -3.69 -2.61
CA GLY A 98 -1.53 -2.77 -2.87
C GLY A 98 -1.13 -1.74 -3.93
N VAL A 99 -1.85 -0.65 -3.97
CA VAL A 99 -1.68 0.42 -4.96
C VAL A 99 -1.85 1.78 -4.29
N ILE A 100 -1.06 2.76 -4.69
CA ILE A 100 -1.31 4.17 -4.41
C ILE A 100 -1.86 4.84 -5.67
N ASP A 101 -2.88 5.66 -5.49
CA ASP A 101 -3.49 6.44 -6.56
C ASP A 101 -3.49 7.93 -6.22
N LEU A 102 -3.16 8.74 -7.21
CA LEU A 102 -3.28 10.19 -7.18
C LEU A 102 -4.29 10.58 -8.26
N SER A 103 -5.42 11.12 -7.85
CA SER A 103 -6.50 11.49 -8.76
C SER A 103 -6.80 12.98 -8.71
N THR A 104 -7.15 13.56 -9.85
CA THR A 104 -7.60 14.94 -9.97
C THR A 104 -8.58 15.09 -11.14
N LEU A 105 -9.18 16.24 -11.28
CA LEU A 105 -9.98 16.54 -12.49
C LEU A 105 -9.08 16.70 -13.71
N TRP A 106 -9.52 16.21 -14.87
CA TRP A 106 -8.67 16.17 -16.07
C TRP A 106 -8.17 17.55 -16.50
N GLN A 107 -8.93 18.63 -16.21
CA GLN A 107 -8.51 20.02 -16.48
C GLN A 107 -7.28 20.44 -15.64
N LYS A 108 -6.97 19.68 -14.58
CA LYS A 108 -5.80 19.85 -13.71
C LYS A 108 -4.73 18.81 -13.99
N HIS A 109 -4.85 18.09 -15.12
CA HIS A 109 -3.85 17.11 -15.53
C HIS A 109 -2.44 17.69 -15.48
N ASN A 110 -1.52 16.88 -14.94
CA ASN A 110 -0.11 17.23 -14.91
C ASN A 110 0.70 16.00 -15.37
N SER A 111 1.57 16.21 -16.35
CA SER A 111 2.44 15.16 -16.89
C SER A 111 3.38 14.53 -15.84
N LEU A 112 3.59 15.20 -14.70
CA LEU A 112 4.35 14.66 -13.56
C LEU A 112 3.50 13.81 -12.60
N GLY A 113 2.18 13.70 -12.83
CA GLY A 113 1.27 12.97 -11.94
C GLY A 113 1.65 11.51 -11.74
N LEU A 114 2.04 10.83 -12.83
CA LEU A 114 2.48 9.43 -12.75
C LEU A 114 3.78 9.29 -11.96
N LEU A 115 4.75 10.17 -12.19
CA LEU A 115 6.00 10.19 -11.43
C LEU A 115 5.75 10.47 -9.94
N ALA A 116 4.77 11.32 -9.63
CA ALA A 116 4.38 11.58 -8.24
C ALA A 116 3.78 10.33 -7.58
N ALA A 117 2.92 9.57 -8.28
CA ALA A 117 2.39 8.30 -7.78
C ALA A 117 3.51 7.28 -7.52
N GLU A 118 4.44 7.12 -8.44
CA GLU A 118 5.62 6.26 -8.29
C GLU A 118 6.47 6.68 -7.09
N ARG A 119 6.64 7.99 -6.89
CA ARG A 119 7.39 8.49 -5.74
C ARG A 119 6.68 8.22 -4.42
N CYS A 120 5.36 8.36 -4.36
CA CYS A 120 4.56 8.00 -3.20
C CYS A 120 4.68 6.50 -2.89
N ALA A 121 4.56 5.62 -3.90
CA ALA A 121 4.77 4.19 -3.74
C ALA A 121 6.17 3.88 -3.17
N SER A 122 7.21 4.50 -3.72
CA SER A 122 8.59 4.36 -3.25
C SER A 122 8.79 4.79 -1.78
N ILE A 123 8.13 5.87 -1.34
CA ILE A 123 8.18 6.33 0.05
C ILE A 123 7.52 5.29 0.97
N ILE A 124 6.35 4.77 0.59
CA ILE A 124 5.66 3.72 1.35
C ILE A 124 6.53 2.47 1.45
N GLN A 125 7.11 2.01 0.33
CA GLN A 125 8.01 0.85 0.28
C GLN A 125 9.25 1.03 1.17
N SER A 126 9.81 2.25 1.19
CA SER A 126 10.95 2.56 2.05
C SER A 126 10.57 2.53 3.54
N ALA A 127 9.39 3.04 3.88
CA ALA A 127 8.88 3.00 5.25
C ALA A 127 8.59 1.56 5.72
N LEU A 128 8.04 0.71 4.83
CA LEU A 128 7.84 -0.71 5.09
C LEU A 128 9.18 -1.43 5.32
N MET A 129 10.20 -1.13 4.50
CA MET A 129 11.55 -1.64 4.70
C MET A 129 12.13 -1.29 6.07
N GLU A 130 11.96 -0.05 6.50
CA GLU A 130 12.49 0.43 7.77
C GLU A 130 11.76 -0.19 8.96
N HIS A 131 10.45 -0.36 8.84
CA HIS A 131 9.63 -1.03 9.84
C HIS A 131 9.98 -2.52 9.96
N GLN A 132 10.20 -3.21 8.86
CA GLN A 132 10.59 -4.63 8.83
C GLN A 132 12.02 -4.86 9.34
N LYS A 133 12.93 -3.90 9.16
CA LYS A 133 14.28 -3.98 9.73
C LYS A 133 14.32 -4.10 11.26
N GLN A 134 13.25 -3.71 11.94
CA GLN A 134 13.14 -3.77 13.40
C GLN A 134 12.40 -5.04 13.88
N GLN A 135 12.00 -5.93 12.97
CA GLN A 135 11.23 -7.12 13.30
C GLN A 135 12.11 -8.37 13.36
N LEU A 136 11.87 -9.14 14.40
CA LEU A 136 12.39 -10.50 14.54
C LEU A 136 11.33 -11.48 14.01
N PHE A 137 11.63 -12.15 12.91
CA PHE A 137 10.77 -13.20 12.36
C PHE A 137 11.23 -14.56 12.88
N ILE A 138 10.30 -15.30 13.48
CA ILE A 138 10.55 -16.65 13.97
C ILE A 138 9.69 -17.63 13.17
N ARG A 139 10.36 -18.49 12.41
CA ARG A 139 9.72 -19.65 11.77
C ARG A 139 10.00 -20.87 12.64
N ALA A 140 9.00 -21.34 13.38
CA ALA A 140 9.15 -22.45 14.30
C ALA A 140 8.89 -23.82 13.65
N PHE A 141 8.17 -23.88 12.52
CA PHE A 141 7.77 -25.12 11.84
C PHE A 141 8.53 -25.34 10.54
N SER A 142 8.64 -26.60 10.12
CA SER A 142 9.41 -27.07 8.98
C SER A 142 10.93 -26.99 9.26
N VAL A 143 11.64 -26.06 8.65
CA VAL A 143 13.02 -25.76 8.98
C VAL A 143 13.03 -24.53 9.90
N PRO A 144 13.29 -24.69 11.21
CA PRO A 144 13.30 -23.56 12.15
C PRO A 144 14.33 -22.52 11.73
N GLN A 145 13.89 -21.28 11.62
CA GLN A 145 14.73 -20.15 11.23
C GLN A 145 14.32 -18.89 11.97
N ILE A 146 15.29 -18.08 12.32
CA ILE A 146 15.08 -16.75 12.86
C ILE A 146 15.73 -15.75 11.92
N LEU A 147 14.94 -14.77 11.52
CA LEU A 147 15.41 -13.65 10.71
C LEU A 147 15.34 -12.37 11.54
N PHE A 148 16.43 -11.63 11.54
CA PHE A 148 16.48 -10.29 12.09
C PHE A 148 16.93 -9.32 11.01
N ASN A 149 16.19 -8.28 10.81
CA ASN A 149 16.44 -7.31 9.71
C ASN A 149 16.53 -7.99 8.33
N GLY A 150 15.69 -8.99 8.06
CA GLY A 150 15.68 -9.75 6.81
C GLY A 150 16.87 -10.71 6.62
N LYS A 151 17.81 -10.80 7.57
CA LYS A 151 18.94 -11.73 7.53
C LYS A 151 18.67 -12.93 8.41
N ILE A 152 18.94 -14.12 7.88
CA ILE A 152 18.88 -15.36 8.68
C ILE A 152 19.97 -15.30 9.74
N LEU A 153 19.57 -15.44 11.01
CA LEU A 153 20.49 -15.61 12.12
C LEU A 153 20.94 -17.08 12.20
N VAL A 154 22.23 -17.29 12.20
CA VAL A 154 22.80 -18.61 12.44
C VAL A 154 22.82 -18.84 13.94
N LEU A 155 21.84 -19.59 14.43
CA LEU A 155 21.64 -19.87 15.86
C LEU A 155 21.69 -21.40 16.09
N ILE A 156 22.14 -21.81 17.28
CA ILE A 156 22.03 -23.21 17.67
C ILE A 156 20.57 -23.53 18.03
N PRO A 157 20.13 -24.82 17.94
CA PRO A 157 18.76 -25.25 18.21
C PRO A 157 18.18 -24.69 19.52
N ARG A 158 18.95 -24.74 20.59
CA ARG A 158 18.50 -24.22 21.89
C ARG A 158 18.20 -22.73 21.92
N GLN A 159 18.95 -21.93 21.17
CA GLN A 159 18.67 -20.49 21.05
C GLN A 159 17.40 -20.23 20.28
N ILE A 160 17.11 -21.03 19.24
CA ILE A 160 15.86 -20.92 18.45
C ILE A 160 14.66 -21.29 19.34
N GLU A 161 14.76 -22.36 20.14
CA GLU A 161 13.75 -22.77 21.12
C GLU A 161 13.43 -21.63 22.10
N ILE A 162 14.45 -21.10 22.76
CA ILE A 162 14.31 -20.02 23.74
C ILE A 162 13.61 -18.78 23.10
N LEU A 163 14.07 -18.33 21.93
CA LEU A 163 13.49 -17.18 21.26
C LEU A 163 12.05 -17.44 20.83
N THR A 164 11.74 -18.67 20.41
CA THR A 164 10.37 -19.08 20.08
C THR A 164 9.46 -19.04 21.29
N ILE A 165 9.90 -19.57 22.42
CA ILE A 165 9.14 -19.57 23.67
C ILE A 165 8.92 -18.15 24.18
N LEU A 166 9.95 -17.30 24.15
CA LEU A 166 9.83 -15.88 24.53
C LEU A 166 8.86 -15.12 23.63
N ALA A 167 8.83 -15.40 22.33
CA ALA A 167 7.89 -14.78 21.41
C ALA A 167 6.42 -15.19 21.66
N LEU A 168 6.20 -16.41 22.17
CA LEU A 168 4.88 -16.91 22.55
C LEU A 168 4.42 -16.42 23.93
N CYS A 169 5.34 -15.90 24.73
CA CYS A 169 5.07 -15.43 26.09
C CYS A 169 5.37 -13.93 26.24
N PRO A 170 4.48 -13.04 25.75
CA PRO A 170 4.75 -11.59 25.73
C PRO A 170 4.95 -10.97 27.13
N GLN A 171 4.52 -11.66 28.19
CA GLN A 171 4.70 -11.25 29.58
C GLN A 171 6.08 -11.64 30.15
N GLY A 172 6.89 -12.30 29.35
CA GLY A 172 8.17 -12.85 29.79
C GLY A 172 8.03 -14.21 30.46
N LEU A 173 9.18 -14.82 30.76
CA LEU A 173 9.29 -16.10 31.46
C LEU A 173 10.37 -16.00 32.56
N SER A 174 10.18 -16.69 33.68
CA SER A 174 11.24 -16.83 34.66
C SER A 174 12.33 -17.78 34.16
N LEU A 175 13.55 -17.61 34.66
CA LEU A 175 14.66 -18.48 34.29
C LEU A 175 14.42 -19.95 34.69
N ASP A 176 13.60 -20.21 35.69
CA ASP A 176 13.24 -21.56 36.16
C ASP A 176 12.25 -22.27 35.20
N THR A 177 11.69 -21.56 34.25
CA THR A 177 10.75 -22.08 33.24
C THR A 177 11.37 -22.25 31.85
N LEU A 178 12.59 -21.81 31.64
CA LEU A 178 13.38 -21.93 30.42
C LEU A 178 14.31 -23.17 30.48
#